data_dc103388bb0cd41dc49b540c581dbed5
#
_entry.id   dc103388bb0cd41dc49b540c581dbed5
#
_cell.length_a   1.000
_cell.length_b   1.000
_cell.length_c   1.000
_cell.angle_alpha   90.00
_cell.angle_beta   90.00
_cell.angle_gamma   90.00
#
_symmetry.space_group_name_H-M   'P 1'
#
loop_
_entity.id
_entity.type
_entity.pdbx_description
1 polymer ?
#
loop_
_entity_poly.entity_id
_entity_poly.type
_entity_poly.pdbx_seq_one_letter_code
_entity_poly.pdbx_strand_id
1 'polypeptide(L)'
;MGIFRLAFLYTVIILTGMNILNHIAELSRSNWSPVLADQYSSWHHEVLLETWRDFADIQDHYAEAECKKPGRVMFHILKKKAVIYVHVEYAIGWVYVRFVGSNEEFVEFLKQEKEVA
;
A
#
# COMPACT_ATOMS: atom_id res chain seq x y z
N MET A 1 -6.90 35.25 15.06
CA MET A 1 -6.09 34.28 15.77
C MET A 1 -6.66 32.88 15.65
N GLY A 2 -7.96 32.67 15.90
CA GLY A 2 -8.57 31.35 15.77
C GLY A 2 -8.51 30.72 14.37
N ILE A 3 -8.59 31.56 13.33
CA ILE A 3 -8.57 31.11 11.95
C ILE A 3 -7.21 30.49 11.59
N PHE A 4 -6.11 31.11 12.04
CA PHE A 4 -4.77 30.56 11.79
C PHE A 4 -4.57 29.22 12.47
N ARG A 5 -5.10 29.06 13.67
CA ARG A 5 -5.01 27.81 14.42
C ARG A 5 -5.78 26.69 13.73
N LEU A 6 -6.98 26.99 13.24
CA LEU A 6 -7.78 26.03 12.50
C LEU A 6 -7.11 25.63 11.19
N ALA A 7 -6.55 26.59 10.46
CA ALA A 7 -5.83 26.34 9.22
C ALA A 7 -4.60 25.44 9.47
N PHE A 8 -3.86 25.70 10.56
CA PHE A 8 -2.72 24.88 10.92
C PHE A 8 -3.13 23.45 11.26
N LEU A 9 -4.17 23.28 12.06
CA LEU A 9 -4.68 21.96 12.41
C LEU A 9 -5.16 21.20 11.18
N TYR A 10 -5.86 21.88 10.28
CA TYR A 10 -6.32 21.28 9.05
C TYR A 10 -5.14 20.82 8.18
N THR A 11 -4.10 21.65 8.08
CA THR A 11 -2.89 21.30 7.33
C THR A 11 -2.21 20.08 7.92
N VAL A 12 -2.11 20.00 9.25
CA VAL A 12 -1.52 18.85 9.93
C VAL A 12 -2.33 17.59 9.65
N ILE A 13 -3.67 17.67 9.69
CA ILE A 13 -4.53 16.54 9.39
C ILE A 13 -4.33 16.06 7.94
N ILE A 14 -4.20 16.98 7.00
CA ILE A 14 -3.96 16.64 5.59
C ILE A 14 -2.60 15.97 5.42
N LEU A 15 -1.60 16.39 6.21
CA LEU A 15 -0.24 15.83 6.14
C LEU A 15 -0.12 14.49 6.87
N THR A 16 -1.11 14.09 7.70
CA THR A 16 -1.12 12.77 8.32
C THR A 16 -1.72 11.76 7.36
N GLY A 17 -1.34 10.50 7.52
CA GLY A 17 -1.77 9.43 6.65
C GLY A 17 -0.87 9.28 5.43
N MET A 18 -1.07 8.18 4.71
CA MET A 18 -0.30 7.88 3.50
C MET A 18 -1.09 8.29 2.27
N ASN A 19 -0.38 8.71 1.23
CA ASN A 19 -0.97 8.94 -0.09
C ASN A 19 -0.77 7.69 -0.93
N ILE A 20 -1.85 7.20 -1.54
CA ILE A 20 -1.79 5.96 -2.31
C ILE A 20 -1.91 6.26 -3.79
N LEU A 21 -0.95 5.77 -4.57
CA LEU A 21 -1.01 5.78 -6.03
C LEU A 21 -1.21 4.35 -6.49
N ASN A 22 -2.36 4.05 -7.07
CA ASN A 22 -2.76 2.69 -7.40
C ASN A 22 -3.27 2.52 -8.83
N HIS A 23 -3.08 3.51 -9.69
CA HIS A 23 -3.66 3.47 -11.04
C HIS A 23 -3.19 2.27 -11.87
N ILE A 24 -1.94 1.84 -11.69
CA ILE A 24 -1.41 0.67 -12.40
C ILE A 24 -2.11 -0.61 -11.93
N ALA A 25 -2.25 -0.78 -10.62
CA ALA A 25 -2.95 -1.95 -10.07
C ALA A 25 -4.42 -1.95 -10.47
N GLU A 26 -5.05 -0.77 -10.54
CA GLU A 26 -6.46 -0.64 -10.93
C GLU A 26 -6.73 -1.10 -12.36
N LEU A 27 -5.72 -1.10 -13.24
CA LEU A 27 -5.88 -1.61 -14.61
C LEU A 27 -6.27 -3.10 -14.63
N SER A 28 -5.91 -3.85 -13.60
CA SER A 28 -6.26 -5.26 -13.50
C SER A 28 -7.49 -5.55 -12.63
N ARG A 29 -8.14 -4.52 -12.10
CA ARG A 29 -9.25 -4.68 -11.14
C ARG A 29 -10.39 -5.54 -11.69
N SER A 30 -10.67 -5.46 -13.00
CA SER A 30 -11.73 -6.26 -13.62
C SER A 30 -11.49 -7.77 -13.52
N ASN A 31 -10.24 -8.17 -13.28
CA ASN A 31 -9.88 -9.58 -13.12
C ASN A 31 -9.91 -10.05 -11.67
N TRP A 32 -10.17 -9.14 -10.73
CA TRP A 32 -10.17 -9.50 -9.31
C TRP A 32 -11.49 -10.15 -8.92
N SER A 33 -11.42 -11.16 -8.06
CA SER A 33 -12.62 -11.70 -7.44
C SER A 33 -13.25 -10.64 -6.52
N PRO A 34 -14.57 -10.73 -6.23
CA PRO A 34 -15.19 -9.82 -5.27
C PRO A 34 -14.49 -9.82 -3.91
N VAL A 35 -14.05 -10.98 -3.43
CA VAL A 35 -13.34 -11.08 -2.14
C VAL A 35 -12.02 -10.35 -2.18
N LEU A 36 -11.25 -10.50 -3.26
CA LEU A 36 -9.99 -9.80 -3.44
C LEU A 36 -10.22 -8.28 -3.46
N ALA A 37 -11.20 -7.83 -4.23
CA ALA A 37 -11.52 -6.41 -4.33
C ALA A 37 -11.92 -5.84 -2.96
N ASP A 38 -12.71 -6.57 -2.18
CA ASP A 38 -13.13 -6.14 -0.85
C ASP A 38 -11.94 -6.04 0.10
N GLN A 39 -11.06 -7.02 0.11
CA GLN A 39 -9.89 -7.00 0.99
C GLN A 39 -8.90 -5.90 0.60
N TYR A 40 -8.72 -5.68 -0.69
CA TYR A 40 -7.91 -4.57 -1.16
C TYR A 40 -8.50 -3.22 -0.71
N SER A 41 -9.81 -3.06 -0.84
CA SER A 41 -10.48 -1.82 -0.43
C SER A 41 -10.35 -1.56 1.07
N SER A 42 -10.45 -2.62 1.89
CA SER A 42 -10.24 -2.50 3.34
C SER A 42 -8.81 -2.08 3.65
N TRP A 43 -7.83 -2.72 3.01
CA TRP A 43 -6.43 -2.38 3.16
C TRP A 43 -6.17 -0.92 2.75
N HIS A 44 -6.72 -0.51 1.62
CA HIS A 44 -6.58 0.86 1.11
C HIS A 44 -7.09 1.87 2.14
N HIS A 45 -8.27 1.62 2.71
CA HIS A 45 -8.87 2.48 3.73
C HIS A 45 -7.99 2.59 4.97
N GLU A 46 -7.47 1.45 5.44
CA GLU A 46 -6.59 1.42 6.62
C GLU A 46 -5.32 2.23 6.38
N VAL A 47 -4.68 2.04 5.22
CA VAL A 47 -3.41 2.68 4.90
C VAL A 47 -3.55 4.20 4.79
N LEU A 48 -4.68 4.69 4.28
CA LEU A 48 -4.92 6.13 4.22
C LEU A 48 -4.88 6.80 5.60
N LEU A 49 -5.15 6.05 6.66
CA LEU A 49 -5.17 6.55 8.03
C LEU A 49 -3.84 6.34 8.76
N GLU A 50 -2.91 5.61 8.17
CA GLU A 50 -1.62 5.32 8.77
C GLU A 50 -0.59 6.41 8.49
N THR A 51 0.44 6.46 9.33
CA THR A 51 1.62 7.28 9.10
C THR A 51 2.84 6.41 9.34
N TRP A 52 3.38 5.85 8.27
CA TRP A 52 4.53 4.95 8.34
C TRP A 52 5.83 5.72 8.15
N ARG A 53 6.74 5.58 9.10
CA ARG A 53 8.07 6.20 9.06
C ARG A 53 9.13 5.21 8.57
N ASP A 54 8.85 3.91 8.77
CA ASP A 54 9.74 2.82 8.40
C ASP A 54 8.95 1.51 8.35
N PHE A 55 9.62 0.43 8.01
CA PHE A 55 8.97 -0.87 7.92
C PHE A 55 8.48 -1.39 9.28
N ALA A 56 9.14 -1.03 10.37
CA ALA A 56 8.69 -1.45 11.69
C ALA A 56 7.28 -0.93 12.01
N ASP A 57 6.97 0.29 11.59
CA ASP A 57 5.62 0.85 11.74
C ASP A 57 4.59 0.01 10.98
N ILE A 58 4.95 -0.50 9.81
CA ILE A 58 4.07 -1.39 9.03
C ILE A 58 3.84 -2.69 9.80
N GLN A 59 4.89 -3.30 10.33
CA GLN A 59 4.78 -4.57 11.04
C GLN A 59 3.94 -4.49 12.31
N ASP A 60 3.83 -3.32 12.92
CA ASP A 60 2.98 -3.13 14.10
C ASP A 60 1.52 -3.45 13.82
N HIS A 61 1.05 -3.22 12.59
CA HIS A 61 -0.33 -3.50 12.19
C HIS A 61 -0.44 -4.70 11.24
N TYR A 62 0.63 -5.02 10.53
CA TYR A 62 0.66 -6.09 9.55
C TYR A 62 1.86 -6.98 9.86
N ALA A 63 1.72 -7.80 10.92
CA ALA A 63 2.82 -8.62 11.43
C ALA A 63 3.43 -9.55 10.38
N GLU A 64 2.64 -9.96 9.38
CA GLU A 64 3.10 -10.86 8.33
C GLU A 64 3.60 -10.15 7.08
N ALA A 65 3.62 -8.82 7.07
CA ALA A 65 4.17 -8.08 5.95
C ALA A 65 5.67 -8.37 5.80
N GLU A 66 6.13 -8.42 4.56
CA GLU A 66 7.54 -8.71 4.26
C GLU A 66 8.16 -7.57 3.49
N CYS A 67 9.39 -7.22 3.85
CA CYS A 67 10.17 -6.24 3.12
C CYS A 67 11.10 -6.98 2.16
N LYS A 68 10.79 -6.94 0.87
CA LYS A 68 11.57 -7.67 -0.15
C LYS A 68 12.92 -7.00 -0.43
N LYS A 69 12.94 -5.69 -0.40
CA LYS A 69 14.13 -4.85 -0.49
C LYS A 69 13.74 -3.47 -0.01
N PRO A 70 14.68 -2.54 0.23
CA PRO A 70 14.32 -1.23 0.81
C PRO A 70 13.15 -0.57 0.10
N GLY A 71 12.10 -0.22 0.86
CA GLY A 71 10.90 0.40 0.35
C GLY A 71 9.91 -0.53 -0.33
N ARG A 72 10.27 -1.78 -0.59
CA ARG A 72 9.38 -2.74 -1.28
C ARG A 72 8.75 -3.67 -0.26
N VAL A 73 7.43 -3.55 -0.10
CA VAL A 73 6.69 -4.27 0.93
C VAL A 73 5.61 -5.12 0.31
N MET A 74 5.48 -6.33 0.83
CA MET A 74 4.49 -7.30 0.41
C MET A 74 3.53 -7.56 1.55
N PHE A 75 2.23 -7.30 1.31
CA PHE A 75 1.16 -7.59 2.25
C PHE A 75 0.43 -8.84 1.81
N HIS A 76 0.23 -9.78 2.73
CA HIS A 76 -0.52 -10.99 2.45
C HIS A 76 -2.00 -10.78 2.75
N ILE A 77 -2.85 -11.15 1.80
CA ILE A 77 -4.30 -11.10 1.96
C ILE A 77 -4.91 -12.43 1.52
N LEU A 78 -6.22 -12.61 1.68
CA LEU A 78 -6.93 -13.86 1.35
C LEU A 78 -6.29 -15.07 2.01
N LYS A 79 -6.01 -14.98 3.33
CA LYS A 79 -5.35 -16.06 4.06
C LYS A 79 -4.05 -16.49 3.38
N LYS A 80 -3.25 -15.51 2.97
CA LYS A 80 -1.94 -15.70 2.31
C LYS A 80 -2.03 -16.27 0.89
N LYS A 81 -3.19 -16.26 0.27
CA LYS A 81 -3.36 -16.72 -1.12
C LYS A 81 -3.13 -15.63 -2.14
N ALA A 82 -3.13 -14.37 -1.71
CA ALA A 82 -2.95 -13.22 -2.59
C ALA A 82 -2.04 -12.19 -1.93
N VAL A 83 -1.60 -11.23 -2.72
CA VAL A 83 -0.58 -10.27 -2.32
C VAL A 83 -0.96 -8.87 -2.80
N ILE A 84 -0.70 -7.87 -1.94
CA ILE A 84 -0.61 -6.47 -2.33
C ILE A 84 0.87 -6.10 -2.23
N TYR A 85 1.48 -5.74 -3.34
CA TYR A 85 2.90 -5.39 -3.41
C TYR A 85 3.05 -3.91 -3.70
N VAL A 86 3.82 -3.21 -2.85
CA VAL A 86 3.91 -1.76 -2.91
C VAL A 86 5.35 -1.28 -2.84
N HIS A 87 5.57 -0.06 -3.29
CA HIS A 87 6.78 0.70 -3.01
C HIS A 87 6.39 1.86 -2.09
N VAL A 88 7.03 1.93 -0.93
CA VAL A 88 6.75 2.98 0.06
C VAL A 88 7.90 3.99 0.06
N GLU A 89 7.55 5.25 -0.12
CA GLU A 89 8.47 6.37 0.04
C GLU A 89 8.16 7.01 1.39
N TYR A 90 8.82 6.54 2.43
CA TYR A 90 8.52 6.93 3.81
C TYR A 90 8.68 8.42 4.04
N ALA A 91 9.71 9.02 3.45
CA ALA A 91 10.04 10.43 3.68
C ALA A 91 8.92 11.38 3.23
N ILE A 92 8.15 11.01 2.21
CA ILE A 92 7.07 11.84 1.67
C ILE A 92 5.70 11.24 1.88
N GLY A 93 5.61 10.09 2.56
CA GLY A 93 4.34 9.46 2.90
C GLY A 93 3.56 8.92 1.70
N TRP A 94 4.23 8.38 0.70
CA TRP A 94 3.59 7.86 -0.51
C TRP A 94 3.73 6.35 -0.60
N VAL A 95 2.65 5.70 -1.06
CA VAL A 95 2.58 4.26 -1.28
C VAL A 95 2.17 4.02 -2.74
N TYR A 96 3.06 3.43 -3.50
CA TYR A 96 2.80 3.08 -4.90
C TYR A 96 2.38 1.61 -4.93
N VAL A 97 1.11 1.33 -5.27
CA VAL A 97 0.65 -0.04 -5.40
C VAL A 97 1.10 -0.55 -6.77
N ARG A 98 2.00 -1.52 -6.75
CA ARG A 98 2.60 -2.06 -7.98
C ARG A 98 1.90 -3.30 -8.49
N PHE A 99 1.33 -4.10 -7.59
CA PHE A 99 0.68 -5.36 -7.95
C PHE A 99 -0.36 -5.76 -6.91
N VAL A 100 -1.47 -6.30 -7.39
CA VAL A 100 -2.49 -6.94 -6.55
C VAL A 100 -2.96 -8.19 -7.30
N GLY A 101 -2.90 -9.33 -6.66
CA GLY A 101 -3.31 -10.58 -7.29
C GLY A 101 -2.91 -11.80 -6.50
N SER A 102 -3.07 -12.97 -7.11
CA SER A 102 -2.71 -14.24 -6.48
C SER A 102 -1.18 -14.39 -6.34
N ASN A 103 -0.78 -15.34 -5.49
CA ASN A 103 0.64 -15.65 -5.31
C ASN A 103 1.28 -16.09 -6.64
N GLU A 104 0.57 -16.88 -7.42
CA GLU A 104 1.07 -17.37 -8.71
C GLU A 104 1.26 -16.22 -9.69
N GLU A 105 0.30 -15.33 -9.77
CA GLU A 105 0.40 -14.12 -10.60
C GLU A 105 1.54 -13.22 -10.14
N PHE A 106 1.77 -13.15 -8.83
CA PHE A 106 2.85 -12.34 -8.27
C PHE A 106 4.23 -12.87 -8.67
N VAL A 107 4.42 -14.17 -8.69
CA VAL A 107 5.68 -14.77 -9.16
C VAL A 107 5.98 -14.35 -10.59
N GLU A 108 4.96 -14.38 -11.44
CA GLU A 108 5.10 -13.97 -12.85
C GLU A 108 5.40 -12.48 -12.96
N PHE A 109 4.73 -11.66 -12.17
CA PHE A 109 4.98 -10.21 -12.10
C PHE A 109 6.43 -9.92 -11.73
N LEU A 110 6.98 -10.62 -10.74
CA LEU A 110 8.37 -10.42 -10.29
C LEU A 110 9.38 -10.77 -11.38
N LYS A 111 9.10 -11.79 -12.18
CA LYS A 111 9.96 -12.15 -13.31
C LYS A 111 10.00 -11.02 -14.34
N GLN A 112 8.85 -10.47 -14.69
CA GLN A 112 8.76 -9.37 -15.64
C GLN A 112 9.43 -8.11 -15.11
N GLU A 113 9.28 -7.82 -13.82
CA GLU A 113 9.92 -6.67 -13.20
C GLU A 113 11.43 -6.77 -13.27
N LYS A 114 12.00 -7.96 -13.06
CA LYS A 114 13.44 -8.19 -13.17
C LYS A 114 13.95 -8.00 -14.60
N GLU A 115 13.18 -8.42 -15.58
CA GLU A 115 13.57 -8.30 -17.00
C GLU A 115 13.62 -6.84 -17.44
N VAL A 116 12.74 -6.00 -16.90
CA VAL A 116 12.66 -4.58 -17.25
C VAL A 116 13.68 -3.75 -16.47
N ALA A 117 13.99 -4.18 -15.27
CA ALA A 117 14.93 -3.46 -14.41
C ALA A 117 16.37 -3.81 -14.73
#